data_7c5bd53c6ba7e642696a6f6a741f778d
#
_entry.id   7c5bd53c6ba7e642696a6f6a741f778d
#
_cell.length_a   1.000
_cell.length_b   1.000
_cell.length_c   1.000
_cell.angle_alpha   90.00
_cell.angle_beta   90.00
_cell.angle_gamma   90.00
#
_symmetry.space_group_name_H-M   'P 1'
#
loop_
_entity.id
_entity.type
_entity.pdbx_description
1 polymer ?
#
loop_
_entity_poly.entity_id
_entity_poly.type
_entity_poly.pdbx_seq_one_letter_code
_entity_poly.pdbx_strand_id
1 'polypeptide(L)'
;MPNPIAWLFAIIIILFPAINNAQDLILREPVRFLALGDSYTIGEQVQVADRWPQQLYDSIDASGFDTEKLTIIASTGWTTEDLHDAILAKNPPKDYNLVSLLIGVNDQYQGYDLDWYKSSFEELLLMAIELAQGNKNAVFVVSIPDYAYTPFGNGSNSITKEIDAFNSMNKSITQSNDITYIDITPISREGLANPSLVAADGLHPSSLMYTKWVSLILRELTQGNVTGLTETLPEEEKPVVFPNPAYDSVDFLLTGSLKDVINIKVYNVSGHLIGSINSKGLSTVPFKTSNIEPGIFYYILRTEDGKIFTGKFIKI
;
A
#
# COMPACT_ATOMS: atom_id res chain seq x y z
N MET A 1 -49.27 30.35 48.23
CA MET A 1 -47.98 30.60 47.58
C MET A 1 -47.58 29.31 46.88
N PRO A 2 -47.54 29.24 45.56
CA PRO A 2 -47.11 27.98 44.83
C PRO A 2 -45.61 27.92 44.69
N ASN A 3 -45.05 26.72 44.92
CA ASN A 3 -43.63 26.39 44.75
C ASN A 3 -43.21 26.43 43.28
N PRO A 4 -42.04 26.98 42.93
CA PRO A 4 -41.53 26.87 41.57
C PRO A 4 -40.85 25.52 41.37
N ILE A 5 -41.36 24.76 40.40
CA ILE A 5 -40.74 23.50 39.88
C ILE A 5 -39.55 23.92 39.04
N ALA A 6 -38.34 23.59 39.52
CA ALA A 6 -37.11 23.76 38.75
C ALA A 6 -36.99 22.61 37.73
N TRP A 7 -37.07 22.95 36.45
CA TRP A 7 -36.76 22.00 35.38
C TRP A 7 -35.23 21.87 35.23
N LEU A 8 -34.69 20.70 35.59
CA LEU A 8 -33.31 20.33 35.27
C LEU A 8 -33.26 19.85 33.82
N PHE A 9 -32.70 20.65 32.94
CA PHE A 9 -32.34 20.19 31.60
C PHE A 9 -31.04 19.36 31.71
N ALA A 10 -31.13 18.05 31.58
CA ALA A 10 -29.97 17.19 31.41
C ALA A 10 -29.48 17.32 29.96
N ILE A 11 -28.31 17.95 29.77
CA ILE A 11 -27.63 17.96 28.48
C ILE A 11 -26.99 16.58 28.31
N ILE A 12 -27.59 15.76 27.44
CA ILE A 12 -27.00 14.51 26.98
C ILE A 12 -25.95 14.88 25.93
N ILE A 13 -24.66 14.86 26.33
CA ILE A 13 -23.54 14.94 25.39
C ILE A 13 -23.43 13.57 24.73
N ILE A 14 -23.96 13.46 23.51
CA ILE A 14 -23.72 12.29 22.65
C ILE A 14 -22.31 12.43 22.12
N LEU A 15 -21.36 11.70 22.73
CA LEU A 15 -20.02 11.48 22.18
C LEU A 15 -20.19 10.56 20.98
N PHE A 16 -20.22 11.15 19.78
CA PHE A 16 -19.95 10.37 18.57
C PHE A 16 -18.50 9.89 18.62
N PRO A 17 -18.23 8.60 18.45
CA PRO A 17 -16.86 8.16 18.24
C PRO A 17 -16.36 8.88 16.98
N ALA A 18 -15.25 9.57 17.08
CA ALA A 18 -14.54 10.09 15.92
C ALA A 18 -14.15 8.86 15.07
N ILE A 19 -14.80 8.70 13.92
CA ILE A 19 -14.35 7.75 12.91
C ILE A 19 -13.04 8.36 12.39
N ASN A 20 -11.91 7.88 12.89
CA ASN A 20 -10.61 8.16 12.31
C ASN A 20 -10.57 7.45 10.95
N ASN A 21 -11.04 8.14 9.92
CA ASN A 21 -10.74 7.75 8.56
C ASN A 21 -9.28 8.15 8.33
N ALA A 22 -8.37 7.18 8.29
CA ALA A 22 -7.07 7.40 7.69
C ALA A 22 -7.31 8.03 6.31
N GLN A 23 -6.59 9.10 6.00
CA GLN A 23 -6.74 9.73 4.67
C GLN A 23 -6.29 8.73 3.61
N ASP A 24 -7.08 8.62 2.54
CA ASP A 24 -6.77 7.71 1.45
C ASP A 24 -5.44 8.09 0.78
N LEU A 25 -4.61 7.09 0.55
CA LEU A 25 -3.36 7.24 -0.19
C LEU A 25 -3.68 7.50 -1.67
N ILE A 26 -3.22 8.64 -2.21
CA ILE A 26 -3.60 9.09 -3.56
C ILE A 26 -2.37 9.15 -4.46
N LEU A 27 -2.34 8.31 -5.50
CA LEU A 27 -1.34 8.38 -6.56
C LEU A 27 -1.61 9.56 -7.50
N ARG A 28 -0.57 10.35 -7.78
CA ARG A 28 -0.60 11.44 -8.76
C ARG A 28 0.46 11.22 -9.82
N GLU A 29 0.12 11.48 -11.06
CA GLU A 29 1.03 11.35 -12.20
C GLU A 29 1.73 12.68 -12.53
N PRO A 30 2.99 12.64 -13.01
CA PRO A 30 3.84 11.45 -13.05
C PRO A 30 4.30 11.05 -11.64
N VAL A 31 4.41 9.74 -11.37
CA VAL A 31 4.76 9.24 -10.04
C VAL A 31 6.25 9.46 -9.77
N ARG A 32 6.56 10.22 -8.73
CA ARG A 32 7.89 10.40 -8.17
C ARG A 32 7.92 9.78 -6.78
N PHE A 33 8.44 8.56 -6.72
CA PHE A 33 8.45 7.74 -5.51
C PHE A 33 9.77 7.88 -4.75
N LEU A 34 9.70 8.16 -3.45
CA LEU A 34 10.80 8.13 -2.50
C LEU A 34 10.57 7.03 -1.46
N ALA A 35 11.49 6.07 -1.38
CA ALA A 35 11.47 5.03 -0.36
C ALA A 35 12.56 5.28 0.69
N LEU A 36 12.14 5.46 1.93
CA LEU A 36 12.98 5.73 3.10
C LEU A 36 13.04 4.50 4.00
N GLY A 37 14.25 4.11 4.46
CA GLY A 37 14.35 2.97 5.36
C GLY A 37 15.75 2.42 5.61
N ASP A 38 15.80 1.14 5.89
CA ASP A 38 16.99 0.36 6.24
C ASP A 38 17.28 -0.78 5.23
N SER A 39 17.84 -1.93 5.71
CA SER A 39 18.12 -3.10 4.90
C SER A 39 16.88 -3.68 4.23
N TYR A 40 15.72 -3.59 4.84
CA TYR A 40 14.47 -4.05 4.26
C TYR A 40 14.04 -3.18 3.07
N THR A 41 14.37 -1.91 3.08
CA THR A 41 14.03 -0.98 1.98
C THR A 41 15.09 -0.99 0.88
N ILE A 42 16.40 -1.05 1.23
CA ILE A 42 17.45 -1.18 0.21
C ILE A 42 17.42 -2.57 -0.45
N GLY A 43 16.76 -3.55 0.15
CA GLY A 43 16.62 -4.90 -0.38
C GLY A 43 17.89 -5.70 -0.23
N GLU A 44 18.38 -5.82 1.01
CA GLU A 44 19.54 -6.67 1.32
C GLU A 44 19.27 -8.12 0.85
N GLN A 45 20.29 -8.77 0.25
CA GLN A 45 20.24 -10.14 -0.28
C GLN A 45 19.36 -10.38 -1.53
N VAL A 46 18.74 -9.36 -2.11
CA VAL A 46 18.01 -9.50 -3.39
C VAL A 46 18.60 -8.60 -4.48
N GLN A 47 18.30 -8.94 -5.73
CA GLN A 47 18.70 -8.09 -6.86
C GLN A 47 17.95 -6.76 -6.83
N VAL A 48 18.48 -5.74 -7.51
CA VAL A 48 17.87 -4.40 -7.55
C VAL A 48 16.42 -4.46 -8.04
N ALA A 49 16.14 -5.26 -9.06
CA ALA A 49 14.78 -5.43 -9.60
C ALA A 49 13.82 -6.13 -8.64
N ASP A 50 14.34 -6.88 -7.67
CA ASP A 50 13.55 -7.68 -6.73
C ASP A 50 13.25 -6.96 -5.40
N ARG A 51 13.81 -5.76 -5.19
CA ARG A 51 13.52 -4.93 -4.01
C ARG A 51 12.07 -4.50 -4.02
N TRP A 52 11.42 -4.46 -2.86
CA TRP A 52 10.00 -4.09 -2.82
C TRP A 52 9.71 -2.68 -3.37
N PRO A 53 10.57 -1.64 -3.19
CA PRO A 53 10.28 -0.33 -3.79
C PRO A 53 10.34 -0.37 -5.32
N GLN A 54 11.28 -1.15 -5.90
CA GLN A 54 11.36 -1.33 -7.34
C GLN A 54 10.16 -2.11 -7.87
N GLN A 55 9.82 -3.25 -7.24
CA GLN A 55 8.63 -4.02 -7.62
C GLN A 55 7.34 -3.19 -7.54
N LEU A 56 7.22 -2.33 -6.51
CA LEU A 56 6.06 -1.43 -6.36
C LEU A 56 6.03 -0.41 -7.50
N TYR A 57 7.15 0.24 -7.80
CA TYR A 57 7.28 1.22 -8.87
C TYR A 57 6.92 0.61 -10.23
N ASP A 58 7.49 -0.56 -10.56
CA ASP A 58 7.21 -1.28 -11.80
C ASP A 58 5.74 -1.74 -11.88
N SER A 59 5.14 -2.10 -10.74
CA SER A 59 3.72 -2.49 -10.68
C SER A 59 2.78 -1.29 -10.85
N ILE A 60 3.16 -0.12 -10.37
CA ILE A 60 2.43 1.14 -10.60
C ILE A 60 2.46 1.48 -12.08
N ASP A 61 3.63 1.41 -12.73
CA ASP A 61 3.80 1.61 -14.17
C ASP A 61 2.97 0.60 -14.98
N ALA A 62 3.09 -0.69 -14.66
CA ALA A 62 2.30 -1.75 -15.29
C ALA A 62 0.80 -1.58 -15.11
N SER A 63 0.36 -0.90 -14.04
CA SER A 63 -1.05 -0.53 -13.79
C SER A 63 -1.51 0.65 -14.64
N GLY A 64 -0.60 1.27 -15.42
CA GLY A 64 -0.89 2.33 -16.38
C GLY A 64 -0.76 3.74 -15.85
N PHE A 65 -0.15 3.90 -14.67
CA PHE A 65 0.27 5.22 -14.21
C PHE A 65 1.57 5.63 -14.88
N ASP A 66 1.69 6.90 -15.24
CA ASP A 66 2.96 7.46 -15.71
C ASP A 66 3.94 7.55 -14.54
N THR A 67 5.11 6.94 -14.69
CA THR A 67 6.16 6.90 -13.66
C THR A 67 7.39 7.67 -14.14
N GLU A 68 7.89 8.58 -13.30
CA GLU A 68 9.02 9.44 -13.65
C GLU A 68 10.29 9.05 -12.90
N LYS A 69 10.18 8.73 -11.59
CA LYS A 69 11.36 8.59 -10.74
C LYS A 69 11.13 7.69 -9.55
N LEU A 70 12.07 6.77 -9.29
CA LEU A 70 12.24 6.09 -8.02
C LEU A 70 13.55 6.55 -7.35
N THR A 71 13.46 6.99 -6.10
CA THR A 71 14.61 7.31 -5.26
C THR A 71 14.55 6.45 -4.01
N ILE A 72 15.68 5.83 -3.63
CA ILE A 72 15.79 5.06 -2.39
C ILE A 72 16.85 5.72 -1.51
N ILE A 73 16.47 6.07 -0.27
CA ILE A 73 17.37 6.51 0.79
C ILE A 73 17.26 5.49 1.90
N ALA A 74 18.11 4.49 1.84
CA ALA A 74 18.14 3.37 2.75
C ALA A 74 19.52 2.70 2.73
N SER A 75 19.91 2.06 3.83
CA SER A 75 21.11 1.24 3.91
C SER A 75 20.98 0.18 5.00
N THR A 76 21.71 -0.90 4.85
CA THR A 76 21.77 -1.99 5.82
C THR A 76 22.27 -1.50 7.17
N GLY A 77 21.57 -1.87 8.24
CA GLY A 77 21.93 -1.53 9.61
C GLY A 77 21.49 -0.17 10.11
N TRP A 78 20.88 0.67 9.26
CA TRP A 78 20.46 2.00 9.67
C TRP A 78 19.36 1.98 10.73
N THR A 79 19.61 2.77 11.78
CA THR A 79 18.64 3.19 12.79
C THR A 79 17.81 4.37 12.30
N THR A 80 16.87 4.82 13.11
CA THR A 80 16.15 6.07 12.87
C THR A 80 17.08 7.27 12.77
N GLU A 81 18.12 7.34 13.59
CA GLU A 81 19.13 8.43 13.59
C GLU A 81 19.97 8.41 12.29
N ASP A 82 20.45 7.23 11.87
CA ASP A 82 21.22 7.10 10.63
C ASP A 82 20.43 7.53 9.39
N LEU A 83 19.14 7.16 9.33
CA LEU A 83 18.25 7.56 8.24
C LEU A 83 18.01 9.08 8.26
N HIS A 84 17.77 9.67 9.43
CA HIS A 84 17.60 11.11 9.62
C HIS A 84 18.82 11.86 9.06
N ASP A 85 20.02 11.49 9.51
CA ASP A 85 21.26 12.11 9.08
C ASP A 85 21.52 11.94 7.59
N ALA A 86 21.18 10.78 7.03
CA ALA A 86 21.29 10.51 5.60
C ALA A 86 20.34 11.39 4.77
N ILE A 87 19.11 11.63 5.24
CA ILE A 87 18.18 12.53 4.57
C ILE A 87 18.72 13.97 4.57
N LEU A 88 19.21 14.45 5.72
CA LEU A 88 19.82 15.77 5.81
C LEU A 88 21.05 15.92 4.92
N ALA A 89 21.94 14.94 4.92
CA ALA A 89 23.16 14.94 4.12
C ALA A 89 22.88 14.90 2.61
N LYS A 90 21.89 14.09 2.17
CA LYS A 90 21.49 13.98 0.76
C LYS A 90 20.67 15.17 0.30
N ASN A 91 19.98 15.84 1.20
CA ASN A 91 19.10 16.99 0.93
C ASN A 91 18.25 16.78 -0.34
N PRO A 92 17.41 15.72 -0.38
CA PRO A 92 16.64 15.41 -1.58
C PRO A 92 15.63 16.50 -1.89
N PRO A 93 15.24 16.68 -3.17
CA PRO A 93 14.23 17.67 -3.52
C PRO A 93 12.90 17.34 -2.84
N LYS A 94 12.13 18.38 -2.50
CA LYS A 94 10.80 18.26 -1.89
C LYS A 94 9.71 18.21 -2.98
N ASP A 95 9.81 17.27 -3.89
CA ASP A 95 8.92 17.18 -5.08
C ASP A 95 8.35 15.78 -5.29
N TYR A 96 8.49 14.89 -4.30
CA TYR A 96 7.91 13.55 -4.37
C TYR A 96 6.40 13.59 -4.14
N ASN A 97 5.68 12.72 -4.84
CA ASN A 97 4.24 12.56 -4.69
C ASN A 97 3.82 11.15 -4.28
N LEU A 98 4.81 10.34 -3.93
CA LEU A 98 4.67 9.09 -3.19
C LEU A 98 5.90 8.92 -2.30
N VAL A 99 5.72 8.79 -0.99
CA VAL A 99 6.81 8.62 -0.02
C VAL A 99 6.47 7.48 0.93
N SER A 100 7.39 6.53 1.09
CA SER A 100 7.26 5.46 2.07
C SER A 100 8.30 5.56 3.18
N LEU A 101 7.94 5.14 4.40
CA LEU A 101 8.84 5.03 5.54
C LEU A 101 8.72 3.64 6.16
N LEU A 102 9.84 2.88 6.19
CA LEU A 102 9.98 1.61 6.87
C LEU A 102 11.31 1.61 7.62
N ILE A 103 11.29 1.78 8.94
CA ILE A 103 12.49 1.94 9.78
C ILE A 103 12.19 1.52 11.22
N GLY A 104 13.20 1.10 11.97
CA GLY A 104 13.13 0.86 13.41
C GLY A 104 13.52 -0.55 13.85
N VAL A 105 13.75 -1.49 12.92
CA VAL A 105 14.22 -2.83 13.31
C VAL A 105 15.60 -2.76 13.97
N ASN A 106 16.49 -1.88 13.48
CA ASN A 106 17.84 -1.76 14.02
C ASN A 106 17.83 -1.01 15.37
N ASP A 107 16.88 -0.10 15.59
CA ASP A 107 16.67 0.52 16.89
C ASP A 107 16.29 -0.54 17.93
N GLN A 108 15.33 -1.43 17.58
CA GLN A 108 14.96 -2.55 18.45
C GLN A 108 16.13 -3.51 18.66
N TYR A 109 16.84 -3.90 17.59
CA TYR A 109 17.97 -4.85 17.66
C TYR A 109 19.12 -4.33 18.50
N GLN A 110 19.39 -3.03 18.49
CA GLN A 110 20.43 -2.37 19.27
C GLN A 110 19.97 -2.02 20.68
N GLY A 111 18.68 -2.26 21.03
CA GLY A 111 18.16 -2.07 22.37
C GLY A 111 17.83 -0.64 22.73
N TYR A 112 17.53 0.22 21.74
CA TYR A 112 16.97 1.54 22.01
C TYR A 112 15.59 1.41 22.68
N ASP A 113 15.30 2.29 23.63
CA ASP A 113 14.01 2.30 24.30
C ASP A 113 12.90 2.91 23.40
N LEU A 114 11.64 2.61 23.76
CA LEU A 114 10.49 3.06 22.98
C LEU A 114 10.27 4.56 22.98
N ASP A 115 10.69 5.29 24.02
CA ASP A 115 10.54 6.74 24.09
C ASP A 115 11.53 7.43 23.15
N TRP A 116 12.75 6.90 23.06
CA TRP A 116 13.72 7.32 22.05
C TRP A 116 13.17 7.08 20.64
N TYR A 117 12.78 5.83 20.36
CA TYR A 117 12.23 5.45 19.06
C TYR A 117 11.04 6.32 18.67
N LYS A 118 10.10 6.55 19.60
CA LYS A 118 8.94 7.39 19.38
C LYS A 118 9.33 8.77 18.84
N SER A 119 10.25 9.45 19.51
CA SER A 119 10.66 10.80 19.13
C SER A 119 11.36 10.83 17.78
N SER A 120 12.27 9.91 17.54
CA SER A 120 13.05 9.82 16.29
C SER A 120 12.17 9.40 15.10
N PHE A 121 11.22 8.48 15.32
CA PHE A 121 10.28 8.06 14.27
C PHE A 121 9.29 9.19 13.91
N GLU A 122 8.78 9.94 14.90
CA GLU A 122 7.89 11.08 14.65
C GLU A 122 8.60 12.15 13.82
N GLU A 123 9.86 12.45 14.11
CA GLU A 123 10.67 13.39 13.33
C GLU A 123 10.84 12.92 11.88
N LEU A 124 11.18 11.65 11.66
CA LEU A 124 11.29 11.06 10.31
C LEU A 124 9.97 11.09 9.55
N LEU A 125 8.84 10.84 10.21
CA LEU A 125 7.53 10.94 9.60
C LEU A 125 7.21 12.37 9.15
N LEU A 126 7.54 13.37 9.96
CA LEU A 126 7.38 14.78 9.59
C LEU A 126 8.28 15.16 8.40
N MET A 127 9.52 14.66 8.35
CA MET A 127 10.41 14.85 7.21
C MET A 127 9.84 14.18 5.94
N ALA A 128 9.28 12.98 6.05
CA ALA A 128 8.62 12.30 4.92
C ALA A 128 7.44 13.13 4.37
N ILE A 129 6.63 13.71 5.26
CA ILE A 129 5.53 14.62 4.88
C ILE A 129 6.08 15.87 4.19
N GLU A 130 7.16 16.45 4.67
CA GLU A 130 7.79 17.62 4.06
C GLU A 130 8.34 17.31 2.66
N LEU A 131 8.99 16.14 2.47
CA LEU A 131 9.48 15.66 1.18
C LEU A 131 8.34 15.38 0.18
N ALA A 132 7.14 15.10 0.68
CA ALA A 132 5.91 14.98 -0.07
C ALA A 132 5.16 16.32 -0.24
N GLN A 133 5.84 17.46 -0.11
CA GLN A 133 5.26 18.81 -0.22
C GLN A 133 4.15 19.10 0.81
N GLY A 134 4.18 18.47 1.97
CA GLY A 134 3.14 18.56 3.00
C GLY A 134 1.88 17.73 2.69
N ASN A 135 1.87 16.97 1.59
CA ASN A 135 0.72 16.15 1.20
C ASN A 135 0.72 14.81 1.93
N LYS A 136 -0.04 14.73 3.01
CA LYS A 136 -0.19 13.51 3.81
C LYS A 136 -0.73 12.32 3.02
N ASN A 137 -1.57 12.55 2.00
CA ASN A 137 -2.13 11.50 1.13
C ASN A 137 -1.08 10.91 0.17
N ALA A 138 0.12 11.46 0.13
CA ALA A 138 1.25 10.95 -0.64
C ALA A 138 2.24 10.14 0.24
N VAL A 139 1.98 10.01 1.54
CA VAL A 139 2.88 9.35 2.50
C VAL A 139 2.22 8.10 3.07
N PHE A 140 2.99 7.04 3.19
CA PHE A 140 2.59 5.84 3.91
C PHE A 140 3.74 5.26 4.73
N VAL A 141 3.37 4.62 5.84
CA VAL A 141 4.29 3.87 6.69
C VAL A 141 4.05 2.38 6.50
N VAL A 142 5.14 1.63 6.39
CA VAL A 142 5.11 0.17 6.36
C VAL A 142 5.59 -0.35 7.71
N SER A 143 4.89 -1.33 8.29
CA SER A 143 5.28 -1.93 9.56
C SER A 143 6.65 -2.61 9.48
N ILE A 144 7.35 -2.69 10.61
CA ILE A 144 8.60 -3.44 10.75
C ILE A 144 8.27 -4.95 10.64
N PRO A 145 8.95 -5.71 9.76
CA PRO A 145 8.78 -7.16 9.70
C PRO A 145 9.31 -7.84 10.96
N ASP A 146 8.66 -8.91 11.37
CA ASP A 146 9.04 -9.69 12.56
C ASP A 146 10.09 -10.75 12.20
N TYR A 147 11.35 -10.43 12.41
CA TYR A 147 12.45 -11.35 12.13
C TYR A 147 12.56 -12.52 13.10
N ALA A 148 11.76 -12.58 14.16
CA ALA A 148 11.62 -13.78 14.96
C ALA A 148 11.20 -14.99 14.12
N TYR A 149 10.44 -14.76 13.03
CA TYR A 149 9.96 -15.80 12.13
C TYR A 149 10.91 -16.07 10.96
N THR A 150 12.20 -15.94 11.21
CA THR A 150 13.27 -16.29 10.29
C THR A 150 14.21 -17.33 10.93
N PRO A 151 15.06 -18.04 10.16
CA PRO A 151 16.10 -18.89 10.72
C PRO A 151 16.99 -18.17 11.75
N PHE A 152 17.32 -16.89 11.52
CA PHE A 152 18.09 -16.06 12.45
C PHE A 152 17.35 -15.82 13.78
N GLY A 153 16.09 -15.46 13.72
CA GLY A 153 15.27 -15.16 14.90
C GLY A 153 14.77 -16.41 15.62
N ASN A 154 14.75 -17.55 14.94
CA ASN A 154 14.48 -18.90 15.47
C ASN A 154 13.23 -19.00 16.38
N GLY A 155 12.16 -18.28 16.06
CA GLY A 155 10.91 -18.29 16.79
C GLY A 155 10.93 -17.57 18.15
N SER A 156 11.83 -16.61 18.34
CA SER A 156 12.01 -15.89 19.61
C SER A 156 10.81 -15.05 19.99
N ASN A 157 10.11 -15.44 21.06
CA ASN A 157 8.99 -14.67 21.61
C ASN A 157 9.39 -13.29 22.16
N SER A 158 10.64 -13.07 22.57
CA SER A 158 11.11 -11.76 23.02
C SER A 158 11.18 -10.80 21.84
N ILE A 159 11.78 -11.23 20.73
CA ILE A 159 11.83 -10.42 19.49
C ILE A 159 10.42 -10.04 19.05
N THR A 160 9.50 -11.01 18.94
CA THR A 160 8.10 -10.74 18.56
C THR A 160 7.45 -9.69 19.44
N LYS A 161 7.60 -9.77 20.77
CA LYS A 161 7.00 -8.80 21.70
C LYS A 161 7.58 -7.39 21.52
N GLU A 162 8.88 -7.30 21.29
CA GLU A 162 9.55 -6.02 21.08
C GLU A 162 9.15 -5.42 19.72
N ILE A 163 9.13 -6.21 18.64
CA ILE A 163 8.65 -5.76 17.33
C ILE A 163 7.17 -5.33 17.39
N ASP A 164 6.32 -6.06 18.11
CA ASP A 164 4.92 -5.64 18.32
C ASP A 164 4.82 -4.30 19.06
N ALA A 165 5.68 -4.05 20.05
CA ALA A 165 5.71 -2.79 20.77
C ALA A 165 6.16 -1.63 19.86
N PHE A 166 7.22 -1.81 19.07
CA PHE A 166 7.69 -0.82 18.10
C PHE A 166 6.65 -0.57 17.01
N ASN A 167 6.01 -1.62 16.48
CA ASN A 167 4.94 -1.49 15.50
C ASN A 167 3.67 -0.82 16.06
N SER A 168 3.35 -1.06 17.33
CA SER A 168 2.24 -0.36 17.99
C SER A 168 2.55 1.14 18.14
N MET A 169 3.79 1.50 18.42
CA MET A 169 4.23 2.88 18.55
C MET A 169 4.19 3.60 17.19
N ASN A 170 4.85 3.05 16.16
CA ASN A 170 4.87 3.69 14.85
C ASN A 170 3.48 3.77 14.21
N LYS A 171 2.62 2.76 14.41
CA LYS A 171 1.21 2.80 13.99
C LYS A 171 0.44 3.92 14.66
N SER A 172 0.59 4.08 15.99
CA SER A 172 -0.07 5.15 16.76
C SER A 172 0.35 6.53 16.27
N ILE A 173 1.65 6.76 16.06
CA ILE A 173 2.19 8.03 15.56
C ILE A 173 1.64 8.29 14.14
N THR A 174 1.70 7.30 13.26
CA THR A 174 1.25 7.39 11.88
C THR A 174 -0.23 7.78 11.80
N GLN A 175 -1.08 7.07 12.54
CA GLN A 175 -2.52 7.34 12.58
C GLN A 175 -2.87 8.68 13.23
N SER A 176 -2.12 9.12 14.25
CA SER A 176 -2.31 10.43 14.87
C SER A 176 -1.95 11.59 13.94
N ASN A 177 -1.17 11.32 12.92
CA ASN A 177 -0.83 12.27 11.84
C ASN A 177 -1.71 12.14 10.60
N ASP A 178 -2.76 11.33 10.63
CA ASP A 178 -3.65 11.03 9.50
C ASP A 178 -2.92 10.42 8.29
N ILE A 179 -1.88 9.62 8.53
CA ILE A 179 -1.09 8.94 7.50
C ILE A 179 -1.52 7.47 7.40
N THR A 180 -1.48 6.93 6.19
CA THR A 180 -1.77 5.51 5.91
C THR A 180 -0.69 4.62 6.51
N TYR A 181 -1.12 3.61 7.28
CA TYR A 181 -0.26 2.58 7.87
C TYR A 181 -0.54 1.23 7.22
N ILE A 182 0.47 0.60 6.64
CA ILE A 182 0.36 -0.69 5.93
C ILE A 182 1.08 -1.77 6.74
N ASP A 183 0.31 -2.71 7.27
CA ASP A 183 0.81 -3.76 8.15
C ASP A 183 1.25 -5.01 7.37
N ILE A 184 2.55 -5.13 7.10
CA ILE A 184 3.17 -6.32 6.45
C ILE A 184 3.67 -7.36 7.48
N THR A 185 3.63 -7.06 8.76
CA THR A 185 4.15 -7.93 9.82
C THR A 185 3.53 -9.33 9.80
N PRO A 186 2.20 -9.50 9.60
CA PRO A 186 1.61 -10.84 9.47
C PRO A 186 2.19 -11.65 8.31
N ILE A 187 2.54 -11.01 7.18
CA ILE A 187 3.16 -11.68 6.03
C ILE A 187 4.59 -12.11 6.40
N SER A 188 5.36 -11.27 7.09
CA SER A 188 6.72 -11.62 7.52
C SER A 188 6.76 -12.84 8.44
N ARG A 189 5.73 -13.05 9.25
CA ARG A 189 5.58 -14.18 10.16
C ARG A 189 5.35 -15.54 9.49
N GLU A 190 5.17 -15.56 8.17
CA GLU A 190 5.12 -16.81 7.40
C GLU A 190 6.53 -17.42 7.17
N GLY A 191 7.62 -16.69 7.41
CA GLY A 191 8.99 -17.04 7.00
C GLY A 191 9.50 -18.36 7.55
N LEU A 192 9.28 -18.70 8.82
CA LEU A 192 9.70 -19.99 9.39
C LEU A 192 8.91 -21.17 8.80
N ALA A 193 7.63 -20.99 8.54
CA ALA A 193 6.78 -22.02 7.95
C ALA A 193 7.03 -22.17 6.44
N ASN A 194 7.51 -21.12 5.79
CA ASN A 194 7.80 -21.09 4.36
C ASN A 194 9.21 -20.49 4.10
N PRO A 195 10.26 -21.30 4.12
CA PRO A 195 11.64 -20.82 3.94
C PRO A 195 11.91 -20.09 2.61
N SER A 196 11.08 -20.30 1.57
CA SER A 196 11.21 -19.56 0.31
C SER A 196 10.95 -18.05 0.44
N LEU A 197 10.34 -17.63 1.54
CA LEU A 197 10.08 -16.23 1.86
C LEU A 197 11.28 -15.51 2.50
N VAL A 198 12.30 -16.27 2.92
CA VAL A 198 13.50 -15.73 3.57
C VAL A 198 14.68 -15.86 2.60
N ALA A 199 15.53 -14.85 2.54
CA ALA A 199 16.73 -14.86 1.71
C ALA A 199 17.78 -15.84 2.23
N ALA A 200 18.86 -16.05 1.46
CA ALA A 200 19.88 -17.06 1.74
C ALA A 200 20.65 -16.82 3.05
N ASP A 201 20.65 -15.58 3.56
CA ASP A 201 21.29 -15.23 4.84
C ASP A 201 20.48 -15.69 6.07
N GLY A 202 19.26 -16.17 5.86
CA GLY A 202 18.38 -16.63 6.93
C GLY A 202 17.75 -15.51 7.76
N LEU A 203 17.79 -14.25 7.32
CA LEU A 203 17.31 -13.09 8.03
C LEU A 203 16.39 -12.19 7.16
N HIS A 204 16.93 -11.73 6.02
CA HIS A 204 16.24 -10.75 5.20
C HIS A 204 15.13 -11.39 4.35
N PRO A 205 14.14 -10.60 3.89
CA PRO A 205 13.10 -11.08 2.99
C PRO A 205 13.65 -11.52 1.64
N SER A 206 13.09 -12.59 1.08
CA SER A 206 13.32 -12.95 -0.31
C SER A 206 12.55 -12.06 -1.27
N SER A 207 12.87 -12.13 -2.56
CA SER A 207 12.09 -11.52 -3.65
C SER A 207 10.59 -11.88 -3.55
N LEU A 208 10.26 -13.13 -3.22
CA LEU A 208 8.88 -13.59 -3.08
C LEU A 208 8.16 -12.95 -1.89
N MET A 209 8.83 -12.76 -0.76
CA MET A 209 8.29 -12.03 0.39
C MET A 209 7.97 -10.58 -0.01
N TYR A 210 8.89 -9.91 -0.69
CA TYR A 210 8.69 -8.56 -1.20
C TYR A 210 7.51 -8.46 -2.19
N THR A 211 7.32 -9.46 -3.06
CA THR A 211 6.13 -9.52 -3.94
C THR A 211 4.82 -9.56 -3.16
N LYS A 212 4.78 -10.29 -2.03
CA LYS A 212 3.59 -10.30 -1.16
C LYS A 212 3.36 -8.93 -0.50
N TRP A 213 4.42 -8.24 -0.05
CA TRP A 213 4.29 -6.89 0.51
C TRP A 213 3.76 -5.91 -0.54
N VAL A 214 4.33 -5.94 -1.75
CA VAL A 214 3.90 -5.09 -2.87
C VAL A 214 2.43 -5.31 -3.22
N SER A 215 1.98 -6.56 -3.23
CA SER A 215 0.57 -6.88 -3.49
C SER A 215 -0.38 -6.26 -2.44
N LEU A 216 0.03 -6.24 -1.17
CA LEU A 216 -0.71 -5.58 -0.10
C LEU A 216 -0.69 -4.05 -0.27
N ILE A 217 0.49 -3.46 -0.50
CA ILE A 217 0.67 -2.02 -0.68
C ILE A 217 -0.15 -1.51 -1.87
N LEU A 218 -0.09 -2.19 -3.02
CA LEU A 218 -0.87 -1.84 -4.20
C LEU A 218 -2.38 -1.86 -3.94
N ARG A 219 -2.85 -2.82 -3.16
CA ARG A 219 -4.26 -2.87 -2.78
C ARG A 219 -4.66 -1.63 -2.00
N GLU A 220 -3.86 -1.19 -1.04
CA GLU A 220 -4.14 0.03 -0.25
C GLU A 220 -4.06 1.30 -1.13
N LEU A 221 -3.07 1.39 -2.02
CA LEU A 221 -2.95 2.47 -3.01
C LEU A 221 -4.15 2.55 -3.96
N THR A 222 -4.71 1.41 -4.34
CA THR A 222 -5.84 1.36 -5.28
C THR A 222 -7.19 1.54 -4.58
N GLN A 223 -7.32 1.10 -3.33
CA GLN A 223 -8.55 1.32 -2.53
C GLN A 223 -8.74 2.81 -2.20
N GLY A 224 -7.66 3.52 -1.83
CA GLY A 224 -7.71 4.96 -1.59
C GLY A 224 -8.09 5.78 -2.83
N ASN A 225 -7.66 5.35 -4.01
CA ASN A 225 -8.06 5.97 -5.27
C ASN A 225 -9.53 5.67 -5.65
N VAL A 226 -10.14 4.62 -5.05
CA VAL A 226 -11.56 4.26 -5.25
C VAL A 226 -12.47 5.02 -4.28
N THR A 227 -11.99 5.39 -3.08
CA THR A 227 -12.82 6.10 -2.09
C THR A 227 -13.00 7.59 -2.39
N GLY A 228 -12.13 8.20 -3.21
CA GLY A 228 -12.38 9.53 -3.79
C GLY A 228 -13.51 9.53 -4.83
N LEU A 229 -14.04 8.35 -5.18
CA LEU A 229 -15.16 8.11 -6.08
C LEU A 229 -16.26 7.27 -5.41
N THR A 230 -16.49 7.42 -4.10
CA THR A 230 -17.78 7.02 -3.52
C THR A 230 -18.86 8.08 -3.81
N GLU A 231 -19.00 8.48 -5.04
CA GLU A 231 -20.33 8.38 -5.62
C GLU A 231 -20.61 6.88 -5.66
N THR A 232 -21.55 6.40 -4.86
CA THR A 232 -22.23 5.13 -5.09
C THR A 232 -22.78 5.25 -6.51
N LEU A 233 -21.97 4.80 -7.50
CA LEU A 233 -22.47 4.72 -8.87
C LEU A 233 -23.76 3.92 -8.79
N PRO A 234 -24.85 4.41 -9.34
CA PRO A 234 -26.04 3.62 -9.48
C PRO A 234 -25.65 2.25 -10.02
N GLU A 235 -26.30 1.18 -9.59
CA GLU A 235 -25.98 -0.19 -10.00
C GLU A 235 -25.96 -0.35 -11.53
N GLU A 236 -26.61 0.57 -12.23
CA GLU A 236 -26.66 0.70 -13.69
C GLU A 236 -25.36 1.18 -14.36
N GLU A 237 -24.37 1.70 -13.60
CA GLU A 237 -23.11 2.22 -14.15
C GLU A 237 -21.90 1.27 -13.95
N LYS A 238 -22.12 0.07 -13.40
CA LYS A 238 -21.05 -0.94 -13.31
C LYS A 238 -20.86 -1.62 -14.66
N PRO A 239 -19.58 -1.91 -15.04
CA PRO A 239 -19.31 -2.69 -16.26
C PRO A 239 -20.02 -4.04 -16.17
N VAL A 240 -20.84 -4.35 -17.15
CA VAL A 240 -21.41 -5.69 -17.29
C VAL A 240 -20.38 -6.56 -17.99
N VAL A 241 -19.99 -7.65 -17.34
CA VAL A 241 -18.98 -8.59 -17.85
C VAL A 241 -19.62 -9.95 -17.99
N PHE A 242 -19.72 -10.47 -19.24
CA PHE A 242 -20.40 -11.71 -19.54
C PHE A 242 -19.74 -12.50 -20.68
N PRO A 243 -19.88 -13.83 -20.72
CA PRO A 243 -20.38 -14.65 -19.63
C PRO A 243 -19.44 -14.61 -18.41
N ASN A 244 -20.02 -14.71 -17.22
CA ASN A 244 -19.26 -14.83 -15.99
C ASN A 244 -19.94 -15.88 -15.10
N PRO A 245 -19.39 -17.10 -14.96
CA PRO A 245 -18.08 -17.56 -15.41
C PRO A 245 -17.86 -17.59 -16.93
N ALA A 246 -16.61 -17.33 -17.36
CA ALA A 246 -16.17 -17.33 -18.74
C ALA A 246 -15.55 -18.68 -19.14
N TYR A 247 -15.72 -19.09 -20.40
CA TYR A 247 -15.02 -20.24 -21.01
C TYR A 247 -13.88 -19.74 -21.92
N ASP A 248 -14.20 -19.43 -23.17
CA ASP A 248 -13.22 -19.06 -24.20
C ASP A 248 -13.03 -17.54 -24.33
N SER A 249 -14.01 -16.78 -23.91
CA SER A 249 -13.98 -15.32 -23.92
C SER A 249 -14.90 -14.72 -22.87
N VAL A 250 -14.64 -13.46 -22.53
CA VAL A 250 -15.53 -12.60 -21.76
C VAL A 250 -15.69 -11.28 -22.49
N ASP A 251 -16.89 -10.74 -22.51
CA ASP A 251 -17.21 -9.46 -23.11
C ASP A 251 -17.44 -8.39 -22.03
N PHE A 252 -16.79 -7.24 -22.19
CA PHE A 252 -17.03 -6.05 -21.39
C PHE A 252 -18.04 -5.17 -22.11
N LEU A 253 -19.24 -5.00 -21.55
CA LEU A 253 -20.26 -4.11 -22.08
C LEU A 253 -20.06 -2.70 -21.53
N LEU A 254 -19.74 -1.76 -22.41
CA LEU A 254 -19.45 -0.37 -22.10
C LEU A 254 -20.68 0.49 -22.42
N THR A 255 -21.53 0.76 -21.42
CA THR A 255 -22.74 1.57 -21.52
C THR A 255 -22.69 2.79 -20.64
N GLY A 256 -23.55 3.78 -20.86
CA GLY A 256 -23.63 4.97 -20.01
C GLY A 256 -22.31 5.75 -19.97
N SER A 257 -21.81 6.01 -18.77
CA SER A 257 -20.52 6.67 -18.49
C SER A 257 -19.29 5.85 -18.93
N LEU A 258 -19.46 4.54 -19.20
CA LEU A 258 -18.39 3.66 -19.64
C LEU A 258 -18.10 3.74 -21.15
N LYS A 259 -18.86 4.51 -21.93
CA LYS A 259 -18.62 4.69 -23.37
C LYS A 259 -17.27 5.36 -23.67
N ASP A 260 -16.75 6.12 -22.70
CA ASP A 260 -15.49 6.83 -22.81
C ASP A 260 -14.29 6.03 -22.30
N VAL A 261 -14.49 4.72 -22.02
CA VAL A 261 -13.39 3.83 -21.64
C VAL A 261 -12.45 3.64 -22.83
N ILE A 262 -11.19 3.99 -22.63
CA ILE A 262 -10.14 3.92 -23.66
C ILE A 262 -9.25 2.68 -23.52
N ASN A 263 -9.19 2.09 -22.33
CA ASN A 263 -8.34 0.94 -22.07
C ASN A 263 -8.94 0.00 -21.02
N ILE A 264 -8.80 -1.31 -21.25
CA ILE A 264 -9.16 -2.38 -20.32
C ILE A 264 -7.92 -3.23 -20.08
N LYS A 265 -7.51 -3.38 -18.83
CA LYS A 265 -6.42 -4.27 -18.42
C LYS A 265 -6.97 -5.39 -17.54
N VAL A 266 -6.48 -6.61 -17.77
CA VAL A 266 -6.90 -7.82 -17.04
C VAL A 266 -5.70 -8.43 -16.34
N TYR A 267 -5.87 -8.75 -15.05
CA TYR A 267 -4.83 -9.26 -14.16
C TYR A 267 -5.26 -10.59 -13.53
N ASN A 268 -4.31 -11.46 -13.22
CA ASN A 268 -4.55 -12.64 -12.39
C ASN A 268 -4.54 -12.28 -10.89
N VAL A 269 -4.82 -13.26 -10.03
CA VAL A 269 -4.82 -13.10 -8.56
C VAL A 269 -3.47 -12.68 -7.96
N SER A 270 -2.37 -12.89 -8.69
CA SER A 270 -1.01 -12.48 -8.29
C SER A 270 -0.65 -11.08 -8.80
N GLY A 271 -1.60 -10.35 -9.41
CA GLY A 271 -1.37 -9.02 -9.96
C GLY A 271 -0.62 -8.97 -11.30
N HIS A 272 -0.32 -10.13 -11.92
CA HIS A 272 0.30 -10.14 -13.24
C HIS A 272 -0.70 -9.71 -14.31
N LEU A 273 -0.27 -8.81 -15.20
CA LEU A 273 -1.04 -8.37 -16.35
C LEU A 273 -1.18 -9.54 -17.35
N ILE A 274 -2.41 -9.97 -17.57
CA ILE A 274 -2.77 -11.05 -18.53
C ILE A 274 -3.03 -10.49 -19.93
N GLY A 275 -3.56 -9.27 -19.99
CA GLY A 275 -3.79 -8.60 -21.26
C GLY A 275 -4.29 -7.18 -21.10
N SER A 276 -4.10 -6.39 -22.17
CA SER A 276 -4.57 -5.02 -22.28
C SER A 276 -5.25 -4.80 -23.61
N ILE A 277 -6.40 -4.13 -23.62
CA ILE A 277 -7.20 -3.87 -24.82
C ILE A 277 -7.46 -2.38 -24.91
N ASN A 278 -7.20 -1.82 -26.10
CA ASN A 278 -7.70 -0.47 -26.44
C ASN A 278 -9.19 -0.60 -26.79
N SER A 279 -10.03 0.08 -26.02
CA SER A 279 -11.50 0.01 -26.10
C SER A 279 -12.13 1.29 -26.68
N LYS A 280 -11.31 2.27 -27.08
CA LYS A 280 -11.79 3.59 -27.55
C LYS A 280 -12.83 3.45 -28.66
N GLY A 281 -14.04 3.94 -28.40
CA GLY A 281 -15.15 3.96 -29.34
C GLY A 281 -15.90 2.62 -29.50
N LEU A 282 -15.60 1.62 -28.68
CA LEU A 282 -16.29 0.32 -28.67
C LEU A 282 -17.34 0.28 -27.56
N SER A 283 -18.52 -0.27 -27.87
CA SER A 283 -19.58 -0.51 -26.89
C SER A 283 -19.51 -1.90 -26.25
N THR A 284 -18.80 -2.83 -26.90
CA THR A 284 -18.53 -4.18 -26.40
C THR A 284 -17.10 -4.55 -26.74
N VAL A 285 -16.36 -5.02 -25.75
CA VAL A 285 -14.93 -5.31 -25.88
C VAL A 285 -14.67 -6.77 -25.50
N PRO A 286 -14.40 -7.66 -26.46
CA PRO A 286 -14.12 -9.06 -26.19
C PRO A 286 -12.69 -9.24 -25.65
N PHE A 287 -12.55 -10.07 -24.61
CA PHE A 287 -11.28 -10.55 -24.08
C PHE A 287 -11.22 -12.08 -24.17
N LYS A 288 -10.25 -12.59 -24.90
CA LYS A 288 -10.05 -14.04 -25.05
C LYS A 288 -9.47 -14.64 -23.77
N THR A 289 -10.13 -15.67 -23.26
CA THR A 289 -9.73 -16.43 -22.07
C THR A 289 -9.29 -17.86 -22.38
N SER A 290 -9.34 -18.29 -23.65
CA SER A 290 -9.01 -19.65 -24.06
C SER A 290 -7.56 -20.08 -23.76
N ASN A 291 -6.65 -19.12 -23.63
CA ASN A 291 -5.21 -19.38 -23.42
C ASN A 291 -4.76 -19.06 -21.97
N ILE A 292 -5.70 -18.88 -21.05
CA ILE A 292 -5.39 -18.63 -19.64
C ILE A 292 -6.00 -19.73 -18.77
N GLU A 293 -5.29 -20.08 -17.68
CA GLU A 293 -5.73 -21.11 -16.75
C GLU A 293 -7.01 -20.70 -16.00
N PRO A 294 -7.86 -21.65 -15.59
CA PRO A 294 -9.02 -21.38 -14.76
C PRO A 294 -8.65 -20.60 -13.48
N GLY A 295 -9.48 -19.64 -13.09
CA GLY A 295 -9.23 -18.83 -11.90
C GLY A 295 -10.05 -17.54 -11.85
N ILE A 296 -9.75 -16.73 -10.86
CA ILE A 296 -10.32 -15.38 -10.69
C ILE A 296 -9.39 -14.39 -11.35
N PHE A 297 -9.97 -13.49 -12.16
CA PHE A 297 -9.28 -12.41 -12.83
C PHE A 297 -9.89 -11.07 -12.43
N TYR A 298 -9.04 -10.08 -12.26
CA TYR A 298 -9.44 -8.71 -11.98
C TYR A 298 -9.26 -7.87 -13.23
N TYR A 299 -10.12 -6.87 -13.42
CA TYR A 299 -9.99 -5.93 -14.53
C TYR A 299 -10.02 -4.49 -14.03
N ILE A 300 -9.31 -3.64 -14.77
CA ILE A 300 -9.29 -2.19 -14.60
C ILE A 300 -9.68 -1.57 -15.93
N LEU A 301 -10.72 -0.74 -15.93
CA LEU A 301 -11.15 0.07 -17.06
C LEU A 301 -10.75 1.52 -16.79
N ARG A 302 -10.20 2.20 -17.79
CA ARG A 302 -9.84 3.61 -17.69
C ARG A 302 -10.55 4.41 -18.78
N THR A 303 -11.18 5.53 -18.40
CA THR A 303 -11.82 6.47 -19.32
C THR A 303 -10.85 7.55 -19.80
N GLU A 304 -11.25 8.29 -20.83
CA GLU A 304 -10.45 9.40 -21.38
C GLU A 304 -10.28 10.55 -20.37
N ASP A 305 -11.28 10.78 -19.50
CA ASP A 305 -11.24 11.78 -18.42
C ASP A 305 -10.51 11.28 -17.14
N GLY A 306 -9.91 10.07 -17.20
CA GLY A 306 -9.08 9.51 -16.12
C GLY A 306 -9.83 8.74 -15.05
N LYS A 307 -11.15 8.55 -15.16
CA LYS A 307 -11.91 7.71 -14.22
C LYS A 307 -11.51 6.25 -14.36
N ILE A 308 -11.53 5.53 -13.23
CA ILE A 308 -11.15 4.12 -13.15
C ILE A 308 -12.33 3.31 -12.63
N PHE A 309 -12.63 2.21 -13.31
CA PHE A 309 -13.62 1.22 -12.89
C PHE A 309 -12.93 -0.13 -12.73
N THR A 310 -13.26 -0.85 -11.68
CA THR A 310 -12.67 -2.15 -11.39
C THR A 310 -13.73 -3.22 -11.18
N GLY A 311 -13.34 -4.46 -11.40
CA GLY A 311 -14.19 -5.60 -11.09
C GLY A 311 -13.46 -6.92 -11.29
N LYS A 312 -14.21 -8.02 -11.27
CA LYS A 312 -13.65 -9.37 -11.45
C LYS A 312 -14.56 -10.25 -12.28
N PHE A 313 -13.96 -11.25 -12.91
CA PHE A 313 -14.68 -12.37 -13.51
C PHE A 313 -13.99 -13.71 -13.18
N ILE A 314 -14.70 -14.79 -13.38
CA ILE A 314 -14.22 -16.15 -13.13
C ILE A 314 -14.04 -16.83 -14.52
N LYS A 315 -12.87 -17.46 -14.75
CA LYS A 315 -12.59 -18.36 -15.86
C LYS A 315 -12.72 -19.81 -15.36
N ILE A 316 -13.47 -20.63 -16.07
CA ILE A 316 -13.64 -22.07 -15.80
C ILE A 316 -13.21 -22.90 -16.99
#